data_dcc67444b3c5714bffeac83d007b8aad
#
_entry.id   dcc67444b3c5714bffeac83d007b8aad
#
_cell.length_a   1.000
_cell.length_b   1.000
_cell.length_c   1.000
_cell.angle_alpha   90.00
_cell.angle_beta   90.00
_cell.angle_gamma   90.00
#
_symmetry.space_group_name_H-M   'P 1'
#
loop_
_entity.id
_entity.type
_entity.pdbx_description
1 polymer ?
#
loop_
_entity_poly.entity_id
_entity_poly.type
_entity_poly.pdbx_seq_one_letter_code
_entity_poly.pdbx_strand_id
1 'polypeptide(L)'
;MLKKTIRIFIFIFGIPLLLLALAIAHNNFGEAEYTQKELNIAFNQSINWLQQNNRVIQNDHNSMLWWMLIQAADKQNNATLNTIIAQYKADNVARYQNSPWAYLITGQSNAHISIYSLGDMPDYNMQFVYAFSCSRSLAYEDIIKIQNQTDFCWRHHPISPACTTHQMMGFRFMQRTGCEDPQIVADRIHTLSNYIKQQSTYDFRVVDVYLQRVLMQLDSGNKNKINPRWVKRILLAQHADGGWGDFQPLIPLGDGKYFGFHAKGVGVRKPESTFHATAQGIWILAMLMNQPAQ
;
A
#
# COMPACT_ATOMS: atom_id res chain seq x y z
N MET A 1 26.26 41.84 -15.13
CA MET A 1 25.21 41.41 -14.21
C MET A 1 24.37 40.26 -14.78
N LEU A 2 23.79 40.35 -15.96
CA LEU A 2 22.90 39.35 -16.58
C LEU A 2 23.47 37.92 -16.61
N LYS A 3 24.75 37.73 -17.04
CA LYS A 3 25.39 36.39 -17.09
C LYS A 3 25.51 35.74 -15.72
N LYS A 4 25.73 36.53 -14.64
CA LYS A 4 25.82 36.01 -13.26
C LYS A 4 24.44 35.58 -12.76
N THR A 5 23.42 36.38 -13.04
CA THR A 5 22.01 36.07 -12.70
C THR A 5 21.51 34.80 -13.39
N ILE A 6 21.80 34.63 -14.69
CA ILE A 6 21.46 33.43 -15.46
C ILE A 6 22.13 32.19 -14.88
N ARG A 7 23.42 32.26 -14.53
CA ARG A 7 24.12 31.10 -13.89
C ARG A 7 23.48 30.71 -12.56
N ILE A 8 23.17 31.69 -11.71
CA ILE A 8 22.50 31.45 -10.42
C ILE A 8 21.14 30.81 -10.65
N PHE A 9 20.34 31.28 -11.62
CA PHE A 9 19.05 30.71 -11.96
C PHE A 9 19.17 29.24 -12.41
N ILE A 10 20.16 28.94 -13.28
CA ILE A 10 20.42 27.54 -13.73
C ILE A 10 20.80 26.65 -12.55
N PHE A 11 21.64 27.10 -11.63
CA PHE A 11 22.03 26.31 -10.47
C PHE A 11 20.86 26.07 -9.51
N ILE A 12 20.05 27.09 -9.23
CA ILE A 12 18.96 27.00 -8.24
C ILE A 12 17.77 26.21 -8.79
N PHE A 13 17.43 26.38 -10.05
CA PHE A 13 16.21 25.80 -10.65
C PHE A 13 16.51 24.76 -11.72
N GLY A 14 17.47 24.97 -12.59
CA GLY A 14 17.73 24.08 -13.71
C GLY A 14 18.29 22.73 -13.30
N ILE A 15 19.26 22.69 -12.38
CA ILE A 15 19.82 21.42 -11.90
C ILE A 15 18.79 20.59 -11.10
N PRO A 16 18.07 21.14 -10.11
CA PRO A 16 17.04 20.38 -9.42
C PRO A 16 15.92 19.87 -10.34
N LEU A 17 15.47 20.67 -11.31
CA LEU A 17 14.48 20.22 -12.29
C LEU A 17 15.01 19.10 -13.19
N LEU A 18 16.27 19.17 -13.62
CA LEU A 18 16.91 18.11 -14.40
C LEU A 18 17.01 16.81 -13.56
N LEU A 19 17.46 16.91 -12.31
CA LEU A 19 17.54 15.74 -11.42
C LEU A 19 16.16 15.12 -11.16
N LEU A 20 15.14 15.94 -10.98
CA LEU A 20 13.76 15.49 -10.85
C LEU A 20 13.29 14.75 -12.12
N ALA A 21 13.53 15.34 -13.29
CA ALA A 21 13.19 14.72 -14.57
C ALA A 21 13.90 13.38 -14.77
N LEU A 22 15.19 13.30 -14.42
CA LEU A 22 15.98 12.06 -14.48
C LEU A 22 15.44 11.02 -13.50
N ALA A 23 15.04 11.41 -12.29
CA ALA A 23 14.47 10.50 -11.31
C ALA A 23 13.11 9.94 -11.77
N ILE A 24 12.25 10.78 -12.36
CA ILE A 24 10.98 10.37 -12.97
C ILE A 24 11.23 9.45 -14.18
N ALA A 25 12.20 9.77 -15.03
CA ALA A 25 12.59 8.93 -16.15
C ALA A 25 13.10 7.55 -15.67
N HIS A 26 13.99 7.52 -14.68
CA HIS A 26 14.47 6.28 -14.06
C HIS A 26 13.34 5.43 -13.46
N ASN A 27 12.29 6.09 -12.92
CA ASN A 27 11.12 5.40 -12.39
C ASN A 27 10.31 4.66 -13.47
N ASN A 28 10.27 5.20 -14.68
CA ASN A 28 9.35 4.72 -15.73
C ASN A 28 10.04 4.02 -16.88
N PHE A 29 11.35 4.21 -17.07
CA PHE A 29 12.14 3.65 -18.18
C PHE A 29 13.32 2.83 -17.66
N GLY A 30 13.85 1.94 -18.51
CA GLY A 30 14.95 1.04 -18.21
C GLY A 30 14.51 -0.41 -18.12
N GLU A 31 15.35 -1.27 -17.55
CA GLU A 31 15.05 -2.69 -17.39
C GLU A 31 13.77 -2.90 -16.58
N ALA A 32 12.76 -3.47 -17.21
CA ALA A 32 11.43 -3.66 -16.65
C ALA A 32 11.08 -5.15 -16.49
N GLU A 33 11.83 -6.03 -17.15
CA GLU A 33 11.56 -7.46 -17.10
C GLU A 33 11.83 -8.04 -15.71
N TYR A 34 10.94 -8.88 -15.26
CA TYR A 34 11.10 -9.71 -14.09
C TYR A 34 10.59 -11.11 -14.39
N THR A 35 11.27 -12.09 -13.83
CA THR A 35 10.99 -13.50 -14.07
C THR A 35 10.14 -14.10 -12.96
N GLN A 36 9.43 -15.18 -13.27
CA GLN A 36 8.73 -15.96 -12.25
C GLN A 36 9.70 -16.49 -11.15
N LYS A 37 10.95 -16.75 -11.52
CA LYS A 37 11.99 -17.15 -10.57
C LYS A 37 12.32 -16.03 -9.57
N GLU A 38 12.45 -14.78 -10.03
CA GLU A 38 12.69 -13.63 -9.14
C GLU A 38 11.51 -13.39 -8.19
N LEU A 39 10.26 -13.50 -8.69
CA LEU A 39 9.07 -13.41 -7.86
C LEU A 39 9.06 -14.48 -6.76
N ASN A 40 9.35 -15.75 -7.12
CA ASN A 40 9.41 -16.87 -6.17
C ASN A 40 10.51 -16.68 -5.13
N ILE A 41 11.69 -16.23 -5.53
CA ILE A 41 12.79 -15.94 -4.60
C ILE A 41 12.36 -14.85 -3.60
N ALA A 42 11.86 -13.72 -4.09
CA ALA A 42 11.45 -12.61 -3.26
C ALA A 42 10.30 -12.99 -2.31
N PHE A 43 9.33 -13.78 -2.79
CA PHE A 43 8.25 -14.29 -1.96
C PHE A 43 8.79 -15.18 -0.82
N ASN A 44 9.63 -16.16 -1.13
CA ASN A 44 10.19 -17.05 -0.10
C ASN A 44 11.04 -16.29 0.92
N GLN A 45 11.82 -15.30 0.49
CA GLN A 45 12.58 -14.44 1.40
C GLN A 45 11.66 -13.65 2.33
N SER A 46 10.53 -13.14 1.82
CA SER A 46 9.58 -12.40 2.65
C SER A 46 8.81 -13.31 3.63
N ILE A 47 8.53 -14.54 3.27
CA ILE A 47 7.99 -15.54 4.21
C ILE A 47 9.00 -15.89 5.31
N ASN A 48 10.28 -16.03 4.95
CA ASN A 48 11.33 -16.22 5.96
C ASN A 48 11.43 -15.04 6.92
N TRP A 49 11.29 -13.81 6.41
CA TRP A 49 11.24 -12.61 7.25
C TRP A 49 10.08 -12.67 8.24
N LEU A 50 8.86 -13.02 7.80
CA LEU A 50 7.71 -13.21 8.70
C LEU A 50 8.00 -14.25 9.78
N GLN A 51 8.61 -15.38 9.41
CA GLN A 51 8.94 -16.45 10.34
C GLN A 51 9.95 -15.99 11.39
N GLN A 52 11.01 -15.29 10.98
CA GLN A 52 12.04 -14.76 11.89
C GLN A 52 11.47 -13.69 12.84
N ASN A 53 10.52 -12.90 12.38
CA ASN A 53 9.89 -11.84 13.15
C ASN A 53 8.55 -12.26 13.78
N ASN A 54 8.18 -13.54 13.73
CA ASN A 54 6.85 -14.03 14.13
C ASN A 54 6.45 -13.56 15.53
N ARG A 55 7.38 -13.66 16.51
CA ARG A 55 7.10 -13.20 17.88
C ARG A 55 6.71 -11.73 17.98
N VAL A 56 7.30 -10.89 17.16
CA VAL A 56 7.02 -9.43 17.16
C VAL A 56 5.72 -9.15 16.44
N ILE A 57 5.54 -9.70 15.24
CA ILE A 57 4.35 -9.43 14.41
C ILE A 57 3.06 -10.01 15.04
N GLN A 58 3.13 -11.12 15.80
CA GLN A 58 1.96 -11.66 16.50
C GLN A 58 1.38 -10.67 17.53
N ASN A 59 2.17 -9.70 18.01
CA ASN A 59 1.72 -8.63 18.89
C ASN A 59 1.24 -7.37 18.13
N ASP A 60 1.36 -7.35 16.81
CA ASP A 60 0.81 -6.27 15.99
C ASP A 60 -0.69 -6.50 15.74
N HIS A 61 -1.51 -5.61 16.25
CA HIS A 61 -2.97 -5.71 16.18
C HIS A 61 -3.57 -4.92 15.03
N ASN A 62 -2.77 -4.50 14.05
CA ASN A 62 -3.27 -3.90 12.84
C ASN A 62 -3.94 -4.95 11.94
N SER A 63 -5.26 -5.05 12.05
CA SER A 63 -6.07 -6.02 11.33
C SER A 63 -5.88 -5.97 9.82
N MET A 64 -5.55 -4.78 9.27
CA MET A 64 -5.36 -4.61 7.83
C MET A 64 -4.13 -5.38 7.33
N LEU A 65 -3.04 -5.41 8.10
CA LEU A 65 -1.83 -6.12 7.72
C LEU A 65 -2.07 -7.64 7.73
N TRP A 66 -2.77 -8.12 8.73
CA TRP A 66 -3.16 -9.53 8.80
C TRP A 66 -4.11 -9.91 7.68
N TRP A 67 -5.06 -9.02 7.34
CA TRP A 67 -5.92 -9.23 6.19
C TRP A 67 -5.12 -9.31 4.88
N MET A 68 -4.11 -8.48 4.67
CA MET A 68 -3.23 -8.56 3.50
C MET A 68 -2.53 -9.92 3.41
N LEU A 69 -2.05 -10.46 4.54
CA LEU A 69 -1.46 -11.80 4.58
C LEU A 69 -2.49 -12.89 4.29
N ILE A 70 -3.72 -12.77 4.80
CA ILE A 70 -4.83 -13.68 4.48
C ILE A 70 -5.11 -13.67 2.99
N GLN A 71 -5.20 -12.48 2.36
CA GLN A 71 -5.40 -12.38 0.91
C GLN A 71 -4.24 -12.97 0.11
N ALA A 72 -3.00 -12.86 0.60
CA ALA A 72 -1.85 -13.49 -0.02
C ALA A 72 -1.90 -15.03 0.10
N ALA A 73 -2.30 -15.56 1.26
CA ALA A 73 -2.46 -16.99 1.51
C ALA A 73 -3.55 -17.63 0.61
N ASP A 74 -4.63 -16.90 0.36
CA ASP A 74 -5.70 -17.32 -0.57
C ASP A 74 -5.19 -17.46 -2.02
N LYS A 75 -4.11 -16.77 -2.38
CA LYS A 75 -3.49 -16.83 -3.71
C LYS A 75 -2.36 -17.85 -3.79
N GLN A 76 -1.62 -18.04 -2.69
CA GLN A 76 -0.45 -18.90 -2.62
C GLN A 76 -0.60 -19.86 -1.45
N ASN A 77 -0.72 -21.17 -1.74
CA ASN A 77 -0.81 -22.18 -0.69
C ASN A 77 0.56 -22.44 -0.05
N ASN A 78 1.02 -21.50 0.79
CA ASN A 78 2.28 -21.60 1.50
C ASN A 78 2.04 -22.05 2.95
N ALA A 79 2.59 -23.20 3.34
CA ALA A 79 2.35 -23.81 4.66
C ALA A 79 2.82 -22.91 5.82
N THR A 80 3.98 -22.25 5.69
CA THR A 80 4.52 -21.35 6.72
C THR A 80 3.62 -20.14 6.91
N LEU A 81 3.20 -19.49 5.82
CA LEU A 81 2.29 -18.35 5.86
C LEU A 81 0.95 -18.75 6.52
N ASN A 82 0.38 -19.88 6.11
CA ASN A 82 -0.86 -20.40 6.68
C ASN A 82 -0.73 -20.68 8.19
N THR A 83 0.40 -21.23 8.65
CA THR A 83 0.66 -21.48 10.07
C THR A 83 0.73 -20.18 10.87
N ILE A 84 1.44 -19.17 10.38
CA ILE A 84 1.56 -17.85 11.03
C ILE A 84 0.18 -17.18 11.17
N ILE A 85 -0.64 -17.23 10.11
CA ILE A 85 -2.00 -16.68 10.11
C ILE A 85 -2.91 -17.46 11.07
N ALA A 86 -2.83 -18.79 11.06
CA ALA A 86 -3.64 -19.62 11.93
C ALA A 86 -3.35 -19.36 13.42
N GLN A 87 -2.07 -19.22 13.77
CA GLN A 87 -1.66 -18.84 15.12
C GLN A 87 -2.26 -17.49 15.52
N TYR A 88 -2.10 -16.45 14.68
CA TYR A 88 -2.66 -15.14 14.97
C TYR A 88 -4.18 -15.18 15.16
N LYS A 89 -4.89 -15.89 14.30
CA LYS A 89 -6.35 -16.04 14.41
C LYS A 89 -6.73 -16.73 15.72
N ALA A 90 -6.05 -17.81 16.09
CA ALA A 90 -6.32 -18.54 17.32
C ALA A 90 -6.15 -17.66 18.57
N ASP A 91 -5.08 -16.86 18.61
CA ASP A 91 -4.74 -16.02 19.75
C ASP A 91 -5.61 -14.75 19.84
N ASN A 92 -6.21 -14.30 18.73
CA ASN A 92 -6.90 -13.01 18.66
C ASN A 92 -8.39 -13.09 18.27
N VAL A 93 -8.97 -14.25 17.98
CA VAL A 93 -10.36 -14.36 17.51
C VAL A 93 -11.36 -13.71 18.46
N ALA A 94 -11.19 -13.88 19.77
CA ALA A 94 -12.07 -13.30 20.78
C ALA A 94 -12.06 -11.75 20.75
N ARG A 95 -10.91 -11.15 20.43
CA ARG A 95 -10.74 -9.70 20.29
C ARG A 95 -11.57 -9.13 19.14
N TYR A 96 -11.79 -9.94 18.08
CA TYR A 96 -12.46 -9.48 16.87
C TYR A 96 -13.95 -9.77 16.86
N GLN A 97 -14.50 -10.60 17.74
CA GLN A 97 -15.91 -11.00 17.73
C GLN A 97 -16.91 -9.83 17.70
N ASN A 98 -16.61 -8.74 18.42
CA ASN A 98 -17.43 -7.55 18.47
C ASN A 98 -16.73 -6.29 17.93
N SER A 99 -15.62 -6.48 17.23
CA SER A 99 -14.82 -5.39 16.70
C SER A 99 -15.41 -4.87 15.36
N PRO A 100 -15.30 -3.57 15.07
CA PRO A 100 -15.52 -3.03 13.72
C PRO A 100 -14.65 -3.70 12.65
N TRP A 101 -13.52 -4.28 13.06
CA TRP A 101 -12.52 -4.92 12.20
C TRP A 101 -12.73 -6.44 12.01
N ALA A 102 -13.83 -6.99 12.56
CA ALA A 102 -14.12 -8.44 12.50
C ALA A 102 -14.04 -8.98 11.07
N TYR A 103 -14.59 -8.26 10.10
CA TYR A 103 -14.60 -8.65 8.69
C TYR A 103 -13.20 -9.02 8.16
N LEU A 104 -12.18 -8.26 8.52
CA LEU A 104 -10.81 -8.46 8.02
C LEU A 104 -10.19 -9.79 8.48
N ILE A 105 -10.58 -10.28 9.65
CA ILE A 105 -9.98 -11.47 10.26
C ILE A 105 -10.89 -12.69 10.15
N THR A 106 -12.21 -12.51 10.32
CA THR A 106 -13.18 -13.62 10.36
C THR A 106 -13.98 -13.74 9.07
N GLY A 107 -13.97 -12.74 8.20
CA GLY A 107 -14.84 -12.63 7.03
C GLY A 107 -16.30 -12.26 7.36
N GLN A 108 -16.61 -12.02 8.63
CA GLN A 108 -17.97 -11.69 9.08
C GLN A 108 -18.07 -10.22 9.48
N SER A 109 -19.07 -9.53 8.94
CA SER A 109 -19.35 -8.13 9.29
C SER A 109 -20.12 -8.02 10.58
N ASN A 110 -19.81 -7.00 11.37
CA ASN A 110 -20.68 -6.53 12.44
C ASN A 110 -21.55 -5.39 11.89
N ALA A 111 -22.84 -5.64 11.67
CA ALA A 111 -23.77 -4.68 11.06
C ALA A 111 -24.26 -3.59 12.02
N HIS A 112 -24.02 -3.73 13.31
CA HIS A 112 -24.55 -2.82 14.36
C HIS A 112 -23.48 -1.84 14.87
N ILE A 113 -22.75 -1.20 13.94
CA ILE A 113 -21.71 -0.24 14.29
C ILE A 113 -22.28 1.18 14.23
N SER A 114 -22.14 1.90 15.34
CA SER A 114 -22.49 3.32 15.44
C SER A 114 -21.28 4.18 15.17
N ILE A 115 -21.49 5.39 14.60
CA ILE A 115 -20.43 6.40 14.43
C ILE A 115 -19.76 6.75 15.77
N TYR A 116 -20.50 6.75 16.87
CA TYR A 116 -19.95 7.02 18.20
C TYR A 116 -18.93 5.98 18.68
N SER A 117 -19.01 4.74 18.16
CA SER A 117 -18.02 3.69 18.46
C SER A 117 -16.75 3.82 17.64
N LEU A 118 -16.72 4.73 16.66
CA LEU A 118 -15.59 4.99 15.77
C LEU A 118 -14.82 6.26 16.14
N GLY A 119 -15.15 6.90 17.28
CA GLY A 119 -14.50 8.12 17.75
C GLY A 119 -12.97 8.03 17.68
N ASP A 120 -12.32 9.13 17.33
CA ASP A 120 -10.87 9.27 17.20
C ASP A 120 -10.19 8.41 16.09
N MET A 121 -10.96 7.65 15.31
CA MET A 121 -10.41 6.95 14.15
C MET A 121 -10.10 7.93 13.01
N PRO A 122 -9.00 7.71 12.28
CA PRO A 122 -8.79 8.41 11.01
C PRO A 122 -9.97 8.22 10.04
N ASP A 123 -10.30 9.24 9.29
CA ASP A 123 -11.44 9.25 8.36
C ASP A 123 -11.50 8.04 7.43
N TYR A 124 -10.36 7.62 6.86
CA TYR A 124 -10.30 6.46 6.00
C TYR A 124 -10.65 5.15 6.71
N ASN A 125 -10.41 5.06 8.03
CA ASN A 125 -10.82 3.91 8.83
C ASN A 125 -12.34 3.87 8.99
N MET A 126 -12.99 5.02 9.15
CA MET A 126 -14.45 5.11 9.21
C MET A 126 -15.08 4.63 7.89
N GLN A 127 -14.50 5.02 6.75
CA GLN A 127 -14.93 4.52 5.44
C GLN A 127 -14.76 3.00 5.32
N PHE A 128 -13.66 2.44 5.82
CA PHE A 128 -13.45 0.99 5.81
C PHE A 128 -14.51 0.26 6.63
N VAL A 129 -14.79 0.76 7.84
CA VAL A 129 -15.83 0.17 8.71
C VAL A 129 -17.22 0.25 8.06
N TYR A 130 -17.53 1.37 7.40
CA TYR A 130 -18.74 1.45 6.58
C TYR A 130 -18.75 0.39 5.48
N ALA A 131 -17.66 0.28 4.73
CA ALA A 131 -17.54 -0.68 3.63
C ALA A 131 -17.65 -2.16 4.09
N PHE A 132 -17.22 -2.48 5.32
CA PHE A 132 -17.36 -3.83 5.86
C PHE A 132 -18.75 -4.14 6.39
N SER A 133 -19.40 -3.15 7.02
CA SER A 133 -20.65 -3.35 7.75
C SER A 133 -21.88 -3.10 6.90
N CYS A 134 -21.78 -2.30 5.85
CA CYS A 134 -22.91 -1.74 5.11
C CYS A 134 -23.96 -1.07 6.01
N SER A 135 -23.51 -0.49 7.13
CA SER A 135 -24.39 0.13 8.11
C SER A 135 -25.11 1.33 7.53
N ARG A 136 -26.45 1.29 7.51
CA ARG A 136 -27.27 2.41 7.03
C ARG A 136 -27.02 3.69 7.83
N SER A 137 -26.78 3.57 9.14
CA SER A 137 -26.49 4.73 9.99
C SER A 137 -25.21 5.43 9.54
N LEU A 138 -24.16 4.68 9.22
CA LEU A 138 -22.89 5.24 8.73
C LEU A 138 -23.01 5.84 7.33
N ALA A 139 -23.87 5.29 6.47
CA ALA A 139 -24.06 5.81 5.11
C ALA A 139 -24.56 7.27 5.09
N TYR A 140 -25.27 7.71 6.12
CA TYR A 140 -25.80 9.08 6.25
C TYR A 140 -24.80 10.06 6.86
N GLU A 141 -23.68 9.58 7.40
CA GLU A 141 -22.65 10.44 7.98
C GLU A 141 -21.96 11.27 6.90
N ASP A 142 -21.75 12.56 7.14
CA ASP A 142 -21.18 13.47 6.16
C ASP A 142 -19.73 13.07 5.82
N ILE A 143 -18.97 12.57 6.79
CA ILE A 143 -17.60 12.10 6.54
C ILE A 143 -17.56 10.93 5.55
N ILE A 144 -18.54 10.02 5.60
CA ILE A 144 -18.64 8.90 4.66
C ILE A 144 -19.06 9.40 3.27
N LYS A 145 -20.05 10.29 3.19
CA LYS A 145 -20.48 10.89 1.92
C LYS A 145 -19.36 11.65 1.23
N ILE A 146 -18.55 12.41 1.98
CA ILE A 146 -17.42 13.18 1.45
C ILE A 146 -16.31 12.23 0.95
N GLN A 147 -15.96 11.19 1.72
CA GLN A 147 -14.94 10.22 1.31
C GLN A 147 -15.38 9.36 0.11
N ASN A 148 -16.68 9.21 -0.12
CA ASN A 148 -17.21 8.53 -1.28
C ASN A 148 -17.14 9.37 -2.57
N GLN A 149 -16.70 10.65 -2.51
CA GLN A 149 -16.41 11.47 -3.70
C GLN A 149 -15.00 11.18 -4.21
N THR A 150 -14.84 10.94 -5.51
CA THR A 150 -13.53 10.56 -6.09
C THR A 150 -12.48 11.66 -5.99
N ASP A 151 -12.87 12.91 -5.81
CA ASP A 151 -11.98 14.06 -5.64
C ASP A 151 -11.66 14.38 -4.17
N PHE A 152 -12.15 13.56 -3.23
CA PHE A 152 -11.91 13.74 -1.78
C PHE A 152 -10.44 14.00 -1.45
N CYS A 153 -9.54 13.14 -1.94
CA CYS A 153 -8.11 13.29 -1.65
C CYS A 153 -7.51 14.57 -2.21
N TRP A 154 -7.95 14.98 -3.40
CA TRP A 154 -7.49 16.21 -4.01
C TRP A 154 -7.96 17.45 -3.25
N ARG A 155 -9.20 17.47 -2.79
CA ARG A 155 -9.79 18.62 -2.10
C ARG A 155 -9.36 18.73 -0.64
N HIS A 156 -9.30 17.61 0.08
CA HIS A 156 -9.10 17.61 1.53
C HIS A 156 -7.69 17.22 1.95
N HIS A 157 -6.99 16.42 1.13
CA HIS A 157 -5.66 15.88 1.44
C HIS A 157 -4.69 15.95 0.25
N PRO A 158 -4.50 17.13 -0.40
CA PRO A 158 -3.77 17.25 -1.67
C PRO A 158 -2.30 16.83 -1.60
N ILE A 159 -1.70 16.87 -0.41
CA ILE A 159 -0.30 16.50 -0.18
C ILE A 159 -0.13 15.16 0.55
N SER A 160 -1.23 14.44 0.82
CA SER A 160 -1.15 13.13 1.48
C SER A 160 -0.89 12.03 0.46
N PRO A 161 0.30 11.41 0.46
CA PRO A 161 0.69 10.47 -0.59
C PRO A 161 -0.11 9.17 -0.60
N ALA A 162 -0.71 8.80 0.55
CA ALA A 162 -1.46 7.56 0.72
C ALA A 162 -2.99 7.75 0.65
N CYS A 163 -3.51 8.98 0.53
CA CYS A 163 -4.95 9.22 0.58
C CYS A 163 -5.70 8.44 -0.51
N THR A 164 -5.28 8.56 -1.77
CA THR A 164 -5.96 7.93 -2.91
C THR A 164 -5.95 6.40 -2.83
N THR A 165 -4.87 5.80 -2.31
CA THR A 165 -4.78 4.36 -2.14
C THR A 165 -5.68 3.84 -1.02
N HIS A 166 -5.82 4.58 0.08
CA HIS A 166 -6.78 4.24 1.13
C HIS A 166 -8.23 4.38 0.65
N GLN A 167 -8.55 5.48 -0.05
CA GLN A 167 -9.87 5.66 -0.65
C GLN A 167 -10.20 4.51 -1.62
N MET A 168 -9.26 4.13 -2.49
CA MET A 168 -9.40 2.99 -3.39
C MET A 168 -9.67 1.69 -2.63
N MET A 169 -8.96 1.45 -1.53
CA MET A 169 -9.15 0.28 -0.67
C MET A 169 -10.57 0.24 -0.09
N GLY A 170 -11.12 1.38 0.35
CA GLY A 170 -12.50 1.49 0.80
C GLY A 170 -13.51 1.05 -0.27
N PHE A 171 -13.36 1.52 -1.51
CA PHE A 171 -14.23 1.08 -2.61
C PHE A 171 -14.03 -0.40 -2.97
N ARG A 172 -12.82 -0.94 -2.84
CA ARG A 172 -12.59 -2.37 -3.01
C ARG A 172 -13.31 -3.20 -1.96
N PHE A 173 -13.38 -2.73 -0.73
CA PHE A 173 -14.22 -3.36 0.30
C PHE A 173 -15.71 -3.26 -0.02
N MET A 174 -16.21 -2.10 -0.43
CA MET A 174 -17.61 -1.95 -0.86
C MET A 174 -17.96 -2.91 -2.00
N GLN A 175 -17.04 -3.09 -2.95
CA GLN A 175 -17.22 -4.04 -4.05
C GLN A 175 -17.32 -5.49 -3.57
N ARG A 176 -16.50 -5.88 -2.57
CA ARG A 176 -16.51 -7.23 -2.01
C ARG A 176 -17.74 -7.52 -1.18
N THR A 177 -18.24 -6.53 -0.48
CA THR A 177 -19.40 -6.67 0.43
C THR A 177 -20.74 -6.40 -0.26
N GLY A 178 -20.73 -5.81 -1.45
CA GLY A 178 -21.95 -5.38 -2.13
C GLY A 178 -22.65 -4.19 -1.44
N CYS A 179 -21.89 -3.33 -0.77
CA CYS A 179 -22.42 -2.26 0.10
C CYS A 179 -23.07 -1.10 -0.68
N GLU A 180 -22.69 -0.90 -1.91
CA GLU A 180 -23.14 0.18 -2.81
C GLU A 180 -23.50 -0.40 -4.17
N ASP A 181 -24.14 0.40 -5.00
CA ASP A 181 -24.41 0.03 -6.40
C ASP A 181 -23.12 -0.40 -7.11
N PRO A 182 -23.07 -1.61 -7.70
CA PRO A 182 -21.87 -2.15 -8.32
C PRO A 182 -21.29 -1.27 -9.43
N GLN A 183 -22.16 -0.60 -10.22
CA GLN A 183 -21.71 0.27 -11.31
C GLN A 183 -21.05 1.53 -10.76
N ILE A 184 -21.66 2.15 -9.76
CA ILE A 184 -21.11 3.33 -9.08
C ILE A 184 -19.75 3.02 -8.49
N VAL A 185 -19.60 1.88 -7.81
CA VAL A 185 -18.34 1.44 -7.22
C VAL A 185 -17.29 1.18 -8.30
N ALA A 186 -17.67 0.52 -9.40
CA ALA A 186 -16.76 0.26 -10.52
C ALA A 186 -16.24 1.55 -11.16
N ASP A 187 -17.09 2.54 -11.37
CA ASP A 187 -16.72 3.84 -11.95
C ASP A 187 -15.75 4.62 -11.05
N ARG A 188 -16.00 4.58 -9.73
CA ARG A 188 -15.11 5.19 -8.73
C ARG A 188 -13.75 4.51 -8.69
N ILE A 189 -13.72 3.18 -8.68
CA ILE A 189 -12.50 2.38 -8.76
C ILE A 189 -11.71 2.72 -10.03
N HIS A 190 -12.38 2.81 -11.17
CA HIS A 190 -11.75 3.18 -12.44
C HIS A 190 -11.09 4.57 -12.37
N THR A 191 -11.80 5.57 -11.84
CA THR A 191 -11.30 6.94 -11.67
C THR A 191 -10.09 7.01 -10.76
N LEU A 192 -10.17 6.39 -9.57
CA LEU A 192 -9.07 6.35 -8.61
C LEU A 192 -7.86 5.58 -9.14
N SER A 193 -8.09 4.53 -9.93
CA SER A 193 -7.02 3.78 -10.60
C SER A 193 -6.23 4.69 -11.58
N ASN A 194 -6.88 5.62 -12.28
CA ASN A 194 -6.19 6.58 -13.13
C ASN A 194 -5.35 7.57 -12.30
N TYR A 195 -5.87 8.06 -11.17
CA TYR A 195 -5.10 8.91 -10.25
C TYR A 195 -3.90 8.18 -9.66
N ILE A 196 -4.06 6.92 -9.24
CA ILE A 196 -2.95 6.10 -8.73
C ILE A 196 -1.88 5.88 -9.81
N LYS A 197 -2.28 5.60 -11.06
CA LYS A 197 -1.34 5.49 -12.18
C LYS A 197 -0.53 6.78 -12.36
N GLN A 198 -1.21 7.93 -12.34
CA GLN A 198 -0.55 9.24 -12.45
C GLN A 198 0.43 9.47 -11.29
N GLN A 199 0.00 9.22 -10.04
CA GLN A 199 0.87 9.34 -8.88
C GLN A 199 2.09 8.41 -8.97
N SER A 200 1.91 7.16 -9.40
CA SER A 200 3.01 6.20 -9.59
C SER A 200 3.99 6.64 -10.68
N THR A 201 3.52 7.37 -11.71
CA THR A 201 4.38 7.90 -12.77
C THR A 201 5.33 8.97 -12.25
N TYR A 202 4.85 9.85 -11.38
CA TYR A 202 5.63 11.00 -10.91
C TYR A 202 6.35 10.76 -9.58
N ASP A 203 5.83 9.92 -8.70
CA ASP A 203 6.48 9.62 -7.43
C ASP A 203 7.45 8.43 -7.56
N PHE A 204 8.72 8.76 -7.71
CA PHE A 204 9.81 7.81 -7.91
C PHE A 204 10.36 7.19 -6.62
N ARG A 205 9.81 7.55 -5.45
CA ARG A 205 10.29 7.07 -4.15
C ARG A 205 9.73 5.68 -3.86
N VAL A 206 10.61 4.67 -3.78
CA VAL A 206 10.22 3.30 -3.44
C VAL A 206 10.16 3.15 -1.92
N VAL A 207 9.03 3.57 -1.37
CA VAL A 207 8.67 3.47 0.04
C VAL A 207 7.32 2.72 0.16
N ASP A 208 6.80 2.54 1.37
CA ASP A 208 5.54 1.79 1.61
C ASP A 208 4.37 2.23 0.71
N VAL A 209 4.18 3.54 0.51
CA VAL A 209 3.11 4.06 -0.36
C VAL A 209 3.29 3.70 -1.83
N TYR A 210 4.52 3.47 -2.28
CA TYR A 210 4.81 2.99 -3.63
C TYR A 210 4.30 1.55 -3.81
N LEU A 211 4.59 0.69 -2.83
CA LEU A 211 4.06 -0.67 -2.80
C LEU A 211 2.53 -0.64 -2.78
N GLN A 212 1.94 0.21 -1.94
CA GLN A 212 0.49 0.32 -1.82
C GLN A 212 -0.19 0.73 -3.14
N ARG A 213 0.44 1.59 -3.95
CA ARG A 213 -0.09 1.98 -5.28
C ARG A 213 -0.12 0.79 -6.24
N VAL A 214 0.98 0.04 -6.34
CA VAL A 214 1.03 -1.17 -7.17
C VAL A 214 0.04 -2.21 -6.67
N LEU A 215 -0.03 -2.41 -5.35
CA LEU A 215 -0.98 -3.30 -4.70
C LEU A 215 -2.43 -2.98 -5.10
N MET A 216 -2.84 -1.71 -5.00
CA MET A 216 -4.21 -1.29 -5.32
C MET A 216 -4.55 -1.48 -6.81
N GLN A 217 -3.59 -1.29 -7.70
CA GLN A 217 -3.80 -1.58 -9.13
C GLN A 217 -4.00 -3.09 -9.38
N LEU A 218 -3.20 -3.94 -8.74
CA LEU A 218 -3.35 -5.39 -8.85
C LEU A 218 -4.68 -5.87 -8.27
N ASP A 219 -4.99 -5.43 -7.04
CA ASP A 219 -6.20 -5.83 -6.33
C ASP A 219 -7.49 -5.40 -7.05
N SER A 220 -7.46 -4.28 -7.76
CA SER A 220 -8.59 -3.80 -8.56
C SER A 220 -8.68 -4.40 -9.97
N GLY A 221 -7.79 -5.32 -10.33
CA GLY A 221 -7.75 -5.91 -11.68
C GLY A 221 -7.17 -5.00 -12.77
N ASN A 222 -6.59 -3.87 -12.40
CA ASN A 222 -6.02 -2.89 -13.33
C ASN A 222 -4.52 -3.12 -13.61
N LYS A 223 -4.08 -4.38 -13.76
CA LYS A 223 -2.68 -4.73 -14.05
C LYS A 223 -2.13 -4.00 -15.27
N ASN A 224 -2.94 -3.79 -16.29
CA ASN A 224 -2.57 -3.07 -17.50
C ASN A 224 -2.18 -1.59 -17.28
N LYS A 225 -2.48 -1.04 -16.10
CA LYS A 225 -2.05 0.31 -15.69
C LYS A 225 -0.73 0.32 -14.93
N ILE A 226 -0.17 -0.86 -14.61
CA ILE A 226 1.11 -0.99 -13.92
C ILE A 226 2.23 -1.01 -14.95
N ASN A 227 3.20 -0.11 -14.81
CA ASN A 227 4.45 -0.21 -15.55
C ASN A 227 5.28 -1.38 -14.95
N PRO A 228 5.71 -2.37 -15.75
CA PRO A 228 6.53 -3.48 -15.25
C PRO A 228 7.79 -3.02 -14.51
N ARG A 229 8.35 -1.87 -14.90
CA ARG A 229 9.46 -1.22 -14.20
C ARG A 229 9.16 -0.97 -12.72
N TRP A 230 7.92 -0.62 -12.37
CA TRP A 230 7.55 -0.39 -10.97
C TRP A 230 7.63 -1.66 -10.13
N VAL A 231 7.22 -2.80 -10.69
CA VAL A 231 7.36 -4.12 -10.05
C VAL A 231 8.84 -4.47 -9.88
N LYS A 232 9.66 -4.28 -10.92
CA LYS A 232 11.11 -4.52 -10.84
C LYS A 232 11.77 -3.69 -9.74
N ARG A 233 11.37 -2.44 -9.60
CA ARG A 233 11.88 -1.56 -8.53
C ARG A 233 11.46 -2.02 -7.13
N ILE A 234 10.25 -2.56 -6.96
CA ILE A 234 9.82 -3.18 -5.70
C ILE A 234 10.70 -4.40 -5.38
N LEU A 235 10.98 -5.26 -6.36
CA LEU A 235 11.86 -6.41 -6.17
C LEU A 235 13.28 -5.98 -5.75
N LEU A 236 13.82 -4.95 -6.42
CA LEU A 236 15.16 -4.41 -6.10
C LEU A 236 15.23 -3.67 -4.76
N ALA A 237 14.08 -3.23 -4.23
CA ALA A 237 13.99 -2.55 -2.93
C ALA A 237 13.80 -3.51 -1.75
N GLN A 238 13.67 -4.83 -2.00
CA GLN A 238 13.64 -5.82 -0.94
C GLN A 238 14.97 -5.80 -0.18
N HIS A 239 14.91 -5.71 1.14
CA HIS A 239 16.10 -5.70 1.99
C HIS A 239 16.73 -7.10 2.07
N ALA A 240 17.99 -7.17 2.50
CA ALA A 240 18.73 -8.44 2.62
C ALA A 240 18.10 -9.43 3.62
N ASP A 241 17.29 -8.92 4.58
CA ASP A 241 16.53 -9.73 5.52
C ASP A 241 15.23 -10.32 4.91
N GLY A 242 14.88 -9.94 3.68
CA GLY A 242 13.71 -10.41 2.96
C GLY A 242 12.45 -9.54 3.12
N GLY A 243 12.47 -8.50 3.94
CA GLY A 243 11.35 -7.57 4.09
C GLY A 243 11.48 -6.30 3.23
N TRP A 244 10.50 -5.41 3.38
CA TRP A 244 10.50 -4.05 2.83
C TRP A 244 10.28 -3.04 3.94
N GLY A 245 10.80 -1.81 3.71
CA GLY A 245 10.67 -0.72 4.66
C GLY A 245 9.92 0.50 4.12
N ASP A 246 9.78 1.50 4.98
CA ASP A 246 9.19 2.81 4.65
C ASP A 246 10.25 3.86 4.25
N PHE A 247 11.50 3.42 4.06
CA PHE A 247 12.64 4.29 3.76
C PHE A 247 13.46 3.76 2.58
N GLN A 248 13.66 4.61 1.56
CA GLN A 248 14.52 4.34 0.43
C GLN A 248 15.89 4.99 0.67
N PRO A 249 16.95 4.22 0.96
CA PRO A 249 18.29 4.75 1.13
C PRO A 249 18.88 5.24 -0.20
N LEU A 250 19.62 6.38 -0.17
CA LEU A 250 20.27 6.96 -1.35
C LEU A 250 21.77 7.12 -1.14
N ILE A 251 22.19 7.83 -0.08
CA ILE A 251 23.59 8.19 0.16
C ILE A 251 24.00 7.63 1.53
N PRO A 252 25.02 6.75 1.59
CA PRO A 252 25.54 6.26 2.86
C PRO A 252 26.26 7.38 3.63
N LEU A 253 25.98 7.47 4.93
CA LEU A 253 26.57 8.48 5.82
C LEU A 253 27.46 7.86 6.93
N GLY A 254 27.65 6.55 6.92
CA GLY A 254 28.33 5.81 7.97
C GLY A 254 27.39 5.27 9.06
N ASP A 255 27.89 4.38 9.91
CA ASP A 255 27.15 3.71 11.01
C ASP A 255 25.82 3.07 10.61
N GLY A 256 25.73 2.60 9.35
CA GLY A 256 24.49 2.03 8.79
C GLY A 256 23.38 3.06 8.52
N LYS A 257 23.67 4.36 8.63
CA LYS A 257 22.74 5.45 8.34
C LYS A 257 22.87 5.89 6.89
N TYR A 258 21.74 6.31 6.33
CA TYR A 258 21.64 6.81 4.96
C TYR A 258 20.80 8.09 4.94
N PHE A 259 21.17 9.03 4.08
CA PHE A 259 20.26 10.04 3.59
C PHE A 259 19.35 9.39 2.53
N GLY A 260 18.06 9.66 2.59
CA GLY A 260 17.12 9.02 1.67
C GLY A 260 15.70 9.57 1.76
N PHE A 261 14.78 8.86 1.10
CA PHE A 261 13.36 9.21 1.05
C PHE A 261 12.52 8.38 2.02
N HIS A 262 11.48 9.00 2.56
CA HIS A 262 10.35 8.34 3.21
C HIS A 262 9.03 8.94 2.70
N ALA A 263 7.88 8.39 3.09
CA ALA A 263 6.58 8.79 2.55
C ALA A 263 6.28 10.30 2.66
N LYS A 264 6.78 10.96 3.72
CA LYS A 264 6.53 12.38 3.99
C LYS A 264 7.64 13.33 3.54
N GLY A 265 8.77 12.83 2.97
CA GLY A 265 9.86 13.68 2.53
C GLY A 265 11.22 13.00 2.50
N VAL A 266 12.26 13.70 2.97
CA VAL A 266 13.65 13.24 3.04
C VAL A 266 14.14 13.21 4.49
N GLY A 267 15.15 12.37 4.76
CA GLY A 267 15.69 12.27 6.09
C GLY A 267 16.91 11.37 6.17
N VAL A 268 17.45 11.23 7.38
CA VAL A 268 18.57 10.34 7.70
C VAL A 268 18.05 9.22 8.60
N ARG A 269 18.12 7.98 8.11
CA ARG A 269 17.63 6.79 8.84
C ARG A 269 18.52 5.58 8.57
N LYS A 270 18.39 4.55 9.40
CA LYS A 270 18.79 3.19 9.06
C LYS A 270 17.66 2.55 8.27
N PRO A 271 17.94 1.87 7.13
CA PRO A 271 16.94 1.07 6.45
C PRO A 271 16.54 -0.12 7.33
N GLU A 272 15.26 -0.27 7.58
CA GLU A 272 14.70 -1.35 8.38
C GLU A 272 13.43 -1.88 7.72
N SER A 273 13.27 -3.19 7.71
CA SER A 273 12.04 -3.81 7.23
C SER A 273 10.91 -3.62 8.24
N THR A 274 9.72 -3.28 7.76
CA THR A 274 8.53 -3.10 8.58
C THR A 274 7.48 -4.14 8.24
N PHE A 275 6.64 -4.50 9.21
CA PHE A 275 5.52 -5.40 8.96
C PHE A 275 4.56 -4.83 7.93
N HIS A 276 4.33 -3.51 7.98
CA HIS A 276 3.45 -2.79 7.05
C HIS A 276 3.88 -2.95 5.58
N ALA A 277 5.12 -2.59 5.26
CA ALA A 277 5.61 -2.67 3.88
C ALA A 277 5.79 -4.14 3.43
N THR A 278 6.21 -5.03 4.35
CA THR A 278 6.41 -6.44 4.03
C THR A 278 5.10 -7.16 3.73
N ALA A 279 4.01 -6.91 4.49
CA ALA A 279 2.70 -7.48 4.20
C ALA A 279 2.17 -7.05 2.83
N GLN A 280 2.37 -5.79 2.45
CA GLN A 280 2.04 -5.28 1.10
C GLN A 280 2.86 -6.00 0.02
N GLY A 281 4.18 -6.12 0.21
CA GLY A 281 5.09 -6.81 -0.72
C GLY A 281 4.68 -8.28 -0.93
N ILE A 282 4.39 -9.00 0.13
CA ILE A 282 3.93 -10.40 0.08
C ILE A 282 2.64 -10.52 -0.75
N TRP A 283 1.66 -9.65 -0.53
CA TRP A 283 0.41 -9.70 -1.27
C TRP A 283 0.59 -9.32 -2.75
N ILE A 284 1.43 -8.33 -3.08
CA ILE A 284 1.82 -8.01 -4.45
C ILE A 284 2.39 -9.26 -5.15
N LEU A 285 3.39 -9.90 -4.52
CA LEU A 285 4.05 -11.07 -5.09
C LEU A 285 3.07 -12.23 -5.28
N ALA A 286 2.22 -12.50 -4.28
CA ALA A 286 1.20 -13.54 -4.36
C ALA A 286 0.25 -13.34 -5.54
N MET A 287 -0.16 -12.11 -5.82
CA MET A 287 -1.02 -11.80 -6.97
C MET A 287 -0.29 -11.92 -8.31
N LEU A 288 1.00 -11.53 -8.37
CA LEU A 288 1.78 -11.63 -9.61
C LEU A 288 2.11 -13.08 -9.96
N MET A 289 2.41 -13.92 -8.96
CA MET A 289 2.73 -15.34 -9.14
C MET A 289 1.52 -16.19 -9.52
N ASN A 290 0.31 -15.79 -9.11
CA ASN A 290 -0.92 -16.52 -9.40
C ASN A 290 -1.48 -16.24 -10.81
N GLN A 291 -0.75 -15.54 -11.65
CA GLN A 291 -1.16 -15.26 -13.02
C GLN A 291 -0.50 -16.25 -13.99
N PRO A 292 -1.20 -16.70 -15.04
CA PRO A 292 -0.55 -17.50 -16.10
C PRO A 292 0.63 -16.70 -16.65
N ALA A 293 1.75 -17.39 -16.89
CA ALA A 293 2.89 -16.81 -17.60
C ALA A 293 2.41 -16.22 -18.94
N GLN A 294 2.74 -14.97 -19.19
CA GLN A 294 2.46 -14.27 -20.44
C GLN A 294 3.42 -14.75 -21.52
#